data_abe758398b1381e76b51ef30264c0323
#
_entry.id   abe758398b1381e76b51ef30264c0323
#
_cell.length_a   1.000
_cell.length_b   1.000
_cell.length_c   1.000
_cell.angle_alpha   90.00
_cell.angle_beta   90.00
_cell.angle_gamma   90.00
#
_symmetry.space_group_name_H-M   'P 1'
#
loop_
_entity.id
_entity.type
_entity.pdbx_description
1 polymer ?
#
loop_
_entity_poly.entity_id
_entity_poly.type
_entity_poly.pdbx_seq_one_letter_code
_entity_poly.pdbx_strand_id
1 'polypeptide(L)'
;MLRLLAALLLLPATAYACDCPPTPTCGAITTNAQFFVGTAIAQRNVPHQGDHQVDFVDYTVHVTESFAPNIAVGSTTHVWSDPSSGCSWTFKVGQTYLFETHPDQGRLYTSLCTFTAELWNAQPVLAQLRALKANHRPPSLVGTLFEEGAHTPSATRPLVSTPITAHSATGQTFSTKTDAQGVFSFDKLPAGAYTLTPTLPAALKFDRGPKGAEDPSHIHIPSATTAIEASCRAYLDATKR
;
A
#
# COMPACT_ATOMS: atom_id res chain seq x y z
N MET A 1 25.84 -13.77 57.69
CA MET A 1 25.84 -12.77 56.58
C MET A 1 25.42 -13.45 55.34
N LEU A 2 24.13 -13.40 55.01
CA LEU A 2 23.51 -14.10 53.86
C LEU A 2 23.30 -13.05 52.76
N ARG A 3 24.07 -13.10 51.64
CA ARG A 3 23.92 -12.24 50.51
C ARG A 3 22.81 -12.81 49.61
N LEU A 4 21.64 -12.23 49.67
CA LEU A 4 20.58 -12.46 48.69
C LEU A 4 21.00 -11.78 47.35
N LEU A 5 21.36 -12.59 46.34
CA LEU A 5 21.41 -12.17 44.95
C LEU A 5 19.97 -12.11 44.41
N ALA A 6 19.42 -10.92 44.25
CA ALA A 6 18.20 -10.69 43.51
C ALA A 6 18.52 -10.83 42.01
N ALA A 7 18.23 -11.99 41.42
CA ALA A 7 18.24 -12.19 39.99
C ALA A 7 17.03 -11.45 39.40
N LEU A 8 17.26 -10.28 38.84
CA LEU A 8 16.28 -9.51 38.07
C LEU A 8 16.00 -10.30 36.78
N LEU A 9 14.91 -11.07 36.75
CA LEU A 9 14.41 -11.70 35.53
C LEU A 9 13.91 -10.60 34.59
N LEU A 10 14.76 -10.19 33.66
CA LEU A 10 14.39 -9.41 32.48
C LEU A 10 13.54 -10.33 31.59
N LEU A 11 12.22 -10.35 31.80
CA LEU A 11 11.28 -10.92 30.85
C LEU A 11 11.36 -10.09 29.56
N PRO A 12 11.66 -10.70 28.41
CA PRO A 12 11.58 -9.97 27.15
C PRO A 12 10.11 -9.58 26.97
N ALA A 13 9.83 -8.28 26.96
CA ALA A 13 8.55 -7.77 26.49
C ALA A 13 8.42 -8.20 25.02
N THR A 14 7.58 -9.17 24.73
CA THR A 14 7.21 -9.51 23.36
C THR A 14 6.47 -8.30 22.80
N ALA A 15 7.17 -7.47 22.06
CA ALA A 15 6.54 -6.47 21.23
C ALA A 15 5.69 -7.24 20.20
N TYR A 16 4.39 -7.14 20.28
CA TYR A 16 3.49 -7.63 19.23
C TYR A 16 3.70 -6.73 18.02
N ALA A 17 4.61 -7.15 17.13
CA ALA A 17 4.71 -6.57 15.80
C ALA A 17 3.48 -7.01 14.99
N CYS A 18 2.95 -6.11 14.17
CA CYS A 18 1.89 -6.45 13.23
C CYS A 18 2.42 -7.48 12.22
N ASP A 19 1.90 -8.69 12.26
CA ASP A 19 2.22 -9.75 11.30
C ASP A 19 1.10 -9.82 10.28
N CYS A 20 1.23 -9.02 9.22
CA CYS A 20 0.32 -9.07 8.10
C CYS A 20 0.70 -10.22 7.16
N PRO A 21 -0.27 -10.96 6.61
CA PRO A 21 0.03 -11.84 5.50
C PRO A 21 0.65 -11.01 4.36
N PRO A 22 1.66 -11.55 3.65
CA PRO A 22 2.30 -10.79 2.58
C PRO A 22 1.26 -10.34 1.57
N THR A 23 1.22 -9.03 1.34
CA THR A 23 0.34 -8.45 0.32
C THR A 23 0.79 -8.95 -1.05
N PRO A 24 -0.05 -9.69 -1.78
CA PRO A 24 0.37 -10.24 -3.07
C PRO A 24 0.74 -9.09 -4.01
N THR A 25 1.92 -9.19 -4.63
CA THR A 25 2.36 -8.22 -5.64
C THR A 25 1.47 -8.26 -6.89
N CYS A 26 0.83 -9.40 -7.16
CA CYS A 26 -0.10 -9.60 -8.27
C CYS A 26 -1.45 -10.13 -7.76
N GLY A 27 -2.51 -9.90 -8.53
CA GLY A 27 -3.82 -10.49 -8.29
C GLY A 27 -4.76 -9.66 -7.44
N ALA A 28 -5.79 -10.34 -6.97
CA ALA A 28 -7.08 -9.76 -6.61
C ALA A 28 -7.03 -8.68 -5.54
N ILE A 29 -7.54 -7.54 -5.92
CA ILE A 29 -8.26 -6.66 -5.01
C ILE A 29 -9.49 -7.44 -4.57
N THR A 30 -9.58 -7.77 -3.28
CA THR A 30 -10.62 -8.71 -2.77
C THR A 30 -12.04 -8.21 -3.04
N THR A 31 -12.91 -9.09 -3.50
CA THR A 31 -14.29 -8.75 -3.88
C THR A 31 -15.16 -8.30 -2.70
N ASN A 32 -14.77 -8.56 -1.46
CA ASN A 32 -15.51 -8.21 -0.25
C ASN A 32 -15.06 -6.90 0.42
N ALA A 33 -13.99 -6.29 -0.08
CA ALA A 33 -13.51 -5.02 0.43
C ALA A 33 -14.20 -3.85 -0.26
N GLN A 34 -14.40 -2.77 0.50
CA GLN A 34 -14.92 -1.52 -0.02
C GLN A 34 -13.78 -0.52 -0.19
N PHE A 35 -13.56 -0.11 -1.43
CA PHE A 35 -12.50 0.84 -1.77
C PHE A 35 -13.07 2.23 -2.06
N PHE A 36 -12.45 3.24 -1.51
CA PHE A 36 -12.73 4.65 -1.83
C PHE A 36 -11.53 5.54 -1.51
N VAL A 37 -11.47 6.69 -2.16
CA VAL A 37 -10.52 7.76 -1.81
C VAL A 37 -11.27 8.79 -0.99
N GLY A 38 -10.67 9.25 0.09
CA GLY A 38 -11.26 10.28 0.93
C GLY A 38 -10.25 11.01 1.79
N THR A 39 -10.66 12.17 2.28
CA THR A 39 -9.89 12.99 3.19
C THR A 39 -10.41 12.80 4.61
N ALA A 40 -9.55 12.42 5.54
CA ALA A 40 -9.89 12.38 6.95
C ALA A 40 -10.14 13.81 7.45
N ILE A 41 -11.37 14.13 7.85
CA ILE A 41 -11.76 15.50 8.24
C ILE A 41 -11.95 15.68 9.74
N ALA A 42 -12.16 14.58 10.47
CA ALA A 42 -12.25 14.58 11.94
C ALA A 42 -11.88 13.19 12.48
N GLN A 43 -11.56 13.15 13.78
CA GLN A 43 -11.39 11.90 14.52
C GLN A 43 -11.98 12.03 15.91
N ARG A 44 -12.41 10.90 16.48
CA ARG A 44 -12.83 10.80 17.87
C ARG A 44 -12.44 9.44 18.46
N ASN A 45 -12.04 9.43 19.70
CA ASN A 45 -11.87 8.20 20.45
C ASN A 45 -13.24 7.68 20.89
N VAL A 46 -13.48 6.40 20.69
CA VAL A 46 -14.73 5.74 21.09
C VAL A 46 -14.37 4.68 22.11
N PRO A 47 -14.74 4.92 23.38
CA PRO A 47 -14.51 3.93 24.45
C PRO A 47 -15.20 2.62 24.10
N HIS A 48 -14.51 1.54 24.37
CA HIS A 48 -15.11 0.22 24.23
C HIS A 48 -16.24 0.02 25.26
N GLN A 49 -17.38 -0.47 24.79
CA GLN A 49 -18.49 -0.86 25.68
C GLN A 49 -18.40 -2.37 25.91
N GLY A 50 -17.89 -2.79 27.08
CA GLY A 50 -17.76 -4.20 27.47
C GLY A 50 -16.44 -4.52 28.17
N ASP A 51 -16.18 -5.81 28.42
CA ASP A 51 -15.02 -6.30 29.17
C ASP A 51 -13.66 -6.19 28.45
N HIS A 52 -13.63 -5.73 27.20
CA HIS A 52 -12.40 -5.52 26.43
C HIS A 52 -11.99 -4.06 26.51
N GLN A 53 -10.81 -3.79 27.05
CA GLN A 53 -10.24 -2.45 27.29
C GLN A 53 -9.68 -1.80 25.99
N VAL A 54 -10.43 -1.82 24.90
CA VAL A 54 -9.94 -1.31 23.63
C VAL A 54 -10.75 -0.09 23.21
N ASP A 55 -10.08 1.05 23.16
CA ASP A 55 -10.64 2.26 22.59
C ASP A 55 -10.44 2.21 21.06
N PHE A 56 -11.52 2.35 20.31
CA PHE A 56 -11.44 2.55 18.86
C PHE A 56 -11.23 4.02 18.52
N VAL A 57 -10.63 4.27 17.37
CA VAL A 57 -10.64 5.59 16.76
C VAL A 57 -11.59 5.57 15.58
N ASP A 58 -12.60 6.43 15.62
CA ASP A 58 -13.56 6.66 14.55
C ASP A 58 -13.14 7.91 13.77
N TYR A 59 -12.79 7.73 12.51
CA TYR A 59 -12.43 8.80 11.58
C TYR A 59 -13.61 9.15 10.70
N THR A 60 -13.98 10.44 10.69
CA THR A 60 -14.92 10.96 9.69
C THR A 60 -14.17 11.28 8.42
N VAL A 61 -14.57 10.68 7.31
CA VAL A 61 -13.88 10.79 6.01
C VAL A 61 -14.82 11.39 4.98
N HIS A 62 -14.38 12.46 4.31
CA HIS A 62 -15.07 13.02 3.15
C HIS A 62 -14.63 12.27 1.89
N VAL A 63 -15.58 11.62 1.20
CA VAL A 63 -15.32 10.76 0.05
C VAL A 63 -15.16 11.58 -1.23
N THR A 64 -14.02 11.44 -1.90
CA THR A 64 -13.72 12.16 -3.16
C THR A 64 -13.78 11.25 -4.40
N GLU A 65 -13.55 9.95 -4.25
CA GLU A 65 -13.70 8.94 -5.30
C GLU A 65 -14.17 7.62 -4.66
N SER A 66 -15.07 6.89 -5.30
CA SER A 66 -15.57 5.62 -4.77
C SER A 66 -15.54 4.52 -5.80
N PHE A 67 -15.16 3.33 -5.36
CA PHE A 67 -15.20 2.07 -6.09
C PHE A 67 -16.18 1.07 -5.46
N ALA A 68 -16.84 1.48 -4.37
CA ALA A 68 -17.86 0.71 -3.66
C ALA A 68 -19.26 1.24 -3.98
N PRO A 69 -20.25 0.36 -4.25
CA PRO A 69 -21.59 0.79 -4.70
C PRO A 69 -22.38 1.52 -3.62
N ASN A 70 -22.08 1.28 -2.36
CA ASN A 70 -22.78 1.83 -1.19
C ASN A 70 -22.11 3.03 -0.53
N ILE A 71 -21.00 3.52 -1.08
CA ILE A 71 -20.29 4.70 -0.59
C ILE A 71 -20.34 5.78 -1.68
N ALA A 72 -21.11 6.85 -1.44
CA ALA A 72 -21.32 7.89 -2.43
C ALA A 72 -20.18 8.92 -2.45
N VAL A 73 -19.77 9.35 -3.64
CA VAL A 73 -18.86 10.50 -3.80
C VAL A 73 -19.52 11.76 -3.28
N GLY A 74 -18.76 12.59 -2.57
CA GLY A 74 -19.25 13.82 -1.92
C GLY A 74 -19.91 13.59 -0.56
N SER A 75 -20.14 12.33 -0.15
CA SER A 75 -20.65 12.01 1.18
C SER A 75 -19.54 12.00 2.24
N THR A 76 -19.96 11.91 3.50
CA THR A 76 -19.08 11.54 4.61
C THR A 76 -19.37 10.11 5.04
N THR A 77 -18.32 9.39 5.40
CA THR A 77 -18.41 8.04 5.97
C THR A 77 -17.51 7.93 7.20
N HIS A 78 -17.69 6.86 7.97
CA HIS A 78 -16.92 6.60 9.18
C HIS A 78 -16.02 5.39 8.97
N VAL A 79 -14.72 5.56 9.25
CA VAL A 79 -13.72 4.49 9.20
C VAL A 79 -13.17 4.24 10.58
N TRP A 80 -13.21 3.00 11.00
CA TRP A 80 -12.81 2.58 12.33
C TRP A 80 -11.42 1.91 12.28
N SER A 81 -10.56 2.28 13.22
CA SER A 81 -9.25 1.68 13.43
C SER A 81 -9.10 1.29 14.89
N ASP A 82 -8.53 0.10 15.12
CA ASP A 82 -8.30 -0.46 16.45
C ASP A 82 -6.84 -0.27 16.87
N PRO A 83 -6.50 0.77 17.66
CA PRO A 83 -5.13 1.04 18.06
C PRO A 83 -4.54 -0.02 19.00
N SER A 84 -5.34 -0.89 19.61
CA SER A 84 -4.85 -1.94 20.50
C SER A 84 -4.30 -3.15 19.75
N SER A 85 -4.69 -3.33 18.51
CA SER A 85 -4.28 -4.50 17.71
C SER A 85 -2.79 -4.47 17.30
N GLY A 86 -2.11 -3.33 17.45
CA GLY A 86 -0.78 -3.12 16.88
C GLY A 86 -0.75 -3.03 15.35
N CYS A 87 -1.87 -3.36 14.69
CA CYS A 87 -2.05 -3.34 13.24
C CYS A 87 -2.99 -2.22 12.77
N SER A 88 -3.12 -1.16 13.56
CA SER A 88 -4.04 -0.07 13.27
C SER A 88 -3.42 1.00 12.38
N TRP A 89 -4.27 1.66 11.59
CA TRP A 89 -3.93 2.92 10.93
C TRP A 89 -4.18 4.11 11.86
N THR A 90 -3.25 5.08 11.80
CA THR A 90 -3.46 6.41 12.37
C THR A 90 -3.52 7.41 11.23
N PHE A 91 -4.72 7.94 10.96
CA PHE A 91 -4.93 8.91 9.89
C PHE A 91 -4.71 10.34 10.39
N LYS A 92 -4.05 11.15 9.57
CA LYS A 92 -3.89 12.59 9.85
C LYS A 92 -5.09 13.36 9.30
N VAL A 93 -5.74 14.14 10.13
CA VAL A 93 -6.83 15.03 9.72
C VAL A 93 -6.31 16.04 8.69
N GLY A 94 -7.07 16.23 7.61
CA GLY A 94 -6.70 17.04 6.46
C GLY A 94 -5.94 16.28 5.37
N GLN A 95 -5.55 15.02 5.58
CA GLN A 95 -4.82 14.22 4.60
C GLN A 95 -5.75 13.25 3.87
N THR A 96 -5.42 13.00 2.59
CA THR A 96 -6.18 12.12 1.71
C THR A 96 -5.52 10.74 1.60
N TYR A 97 -6.35 9.69 1.65
CA TYR A 97 -5.95 8.29 1.60
C TYR A 97 -6.79 7.51 0.60
N LEU A 98 -6.25 6.43 0.09
CA LEU A 98 -7.04 5.30 -0.37
C LEU A 98 -7.41 4.48 0.87
N PHE A 99 -8.68 4.21 1.04
CA PHE A 99 -9.19 3.29 2.06
C PHE A 99 -9.58 1.97 1.42
N GLU A 100 -9.08 0.88 1.98
CA GLU A 100 -9.68 -0.44 1.86
C GLU A 100 -10.34 -0.74 3.19
N THR A 101 -11.65 -0.95 3.17
CA THR A 101 -12.41 -1.21 4.38
C THR A 101 -13.22 -2.49 4.27
N HIS A 102 -13.41 -3.12 5.40
CA HIS A 102 -14.24 -4.32 5.53
C HIS A 102 -15.43 -3.98 6.42
N PRO A 103 -16.67 -4.19 5.93
CA PRO A 103 -17.86 -3.95 6.73
C PRO A 103 -17.98 -5.04 7.81
N ASP A 104 -18.13 -4.63 9.06
CA ASP A 104 -18.47 -5.49 10.17
C ASP A 104 -19.44 -4.76 11.10
N GLN A 105 -20.56 -5.40 11.46
CA GLN A 105 -21.62 -4.86 12.33
C GLN A 105 -22.05 -3.43 11.97
N GLY A 106 -22.13 -3.11 10.67
CA GLY A 106 -22.53 -1.79 10.19
C GLY A 106 -21.45 -0.71 10.27
N ARG A 107 -20.21 -1.07 10.60
CA ARG A 107 -19.04 -0.21 10.64
C ARG A 107 -18.04 -0.61 9.55
N LEU A 108 -17.22 0.35 9.11
CA LEU A 108 -16.14 0.10 8.16
C LEU A 108 -14.80 0.06 8.90
N TYR A 109 -14.17 -1.09 8.91
CA TYR A 109 -12.88 -1.29 9.57
C TYR A 109 -11.74 -1.31 8.55
N THR A 110 -10.58 -0.80 8.95
CA THR A 110 -9.34 -0.91 8.21
C THR A 110 -8.17 -1.22 9.14
N SER A 111 -7.09 -1.76 8.58
CA SER A 111 -5.85 -2.09 9.31
C SER A 111 -4.63 -1.88 8.44
N LEU A 112 -3.43 -2.00 9.01
CA LEU A 112 -2.17 -1.98 8.25
C LEU A 112 -2.03 -3.17 7.27
N CYS A 113 -2.85 -4.22 7.44
CA CYS A 113 -2.86 -5.40 6.58
C CYS A 113 -3.78 -5.27 5.36
N THR A 114 -4.28 -4.07 5.07
CA THR A 114 -5.11 -3.75 3.91
C THR A 114 -4.31 -2.93 2.90
N PHE A 115 -4.89 -2.67 1.72
CA PHE A 115 -4.34 -1.71 0.75
C PHE A 115 -4.60 -0.24 1.12
N THR A 116 -5.08 0.02 2.34
CA THR A 116 -5.19 1.40 2.83
C THR A 116 -3.81 2.03 2.83
N ALA A 117 -3.69 3.19 2.18
CA ALA A 117 -2.41 3.87 2.03
C ALA A 117 -2.62 5.38 1.82
N GLU A 118 -1.59 6.15 2.12
CA GLU A 118 -1.51 7.53 1.68
C GLU A 118 -1.61 7.61 0.15
N LEU A 119 -2.28 8.63 -0.36
CA LEU A 119 -2.64 8.70 -1.78
C LEU A 119 -1.45 8.56 -2.74
N TRP A 120 -0.28 9.09 -2.36
CA TRP A 120 0.93 8.98 -3.17
C TRP A 120 1.42 7.52 -3.32
N ASN A 121 1.26 6.70 -2.28
CA ASN A 121 1.65 5.28 -2.28
C ASN A 121 0.55 4.37 -2.85
N ALA A 122 -0.69 4.84 -2.88
CA ALA A 122 -1.84 4.08 -3.36
C ALA A 122 -1.96 4.03 -4.90
N GLN A 123 -1.12 4.76 -5.64
CA GLN A 123 -1.28 4.93 -7.09
C GLN A 123 -1.36 3.63 -7.89
N PRO A 124 -0.56 2.59 -7.63
CA PRO A 124 -0.69 1.33 -8.35
C PRO A 124 -2.05 0.65 -8.15
N VAL A 125 -2.57 0.67 -6.92
CA VAL A 125 -3.90 0.11 -6.59
C VAL A 125 -5.00 0.94 -7.25
N LEU A 126 -4.89 2.27 -7.19
CA LEU A 126 -5.85 3.18 -7.81
C LEU A 126 -5.94 3.00 -9.33
N ALA A 127 -4.80 2.81 -10.01
CA ALA A 127 -4.80 2.56 -11.44
C ALA A 127 -5.59 1.29 -11.80
N GLN A 128 -5.43 0.22 -11.03
CA GLN A 128 -6.20 -1.02 -11.19
C GLN A 128 -7.69 -0.81 -10.92
N LEU A 129 -8.05 -0.16 -9.80
CA LEU A 129 -9.44 0.13 -9.44
C LEU A 129 -10.15 0.99 -10.50
N ARG A 130 -9.47 2.02 -10.99
CA ARG A 130 -10.00 2.91 -12.04
C ARG A 130 -10.22 2.19 -13.37
N ALA A 131 -9.29 1.32 -13.77
CA ALA A 131 -9.46 0.49 -14.95
C ALA A 131 -10.67 -0.43 -14.81
N LEU A 132 -10.82 -1.12 -13.67
CA LEU A 132 -11.98 -1.98 -13.39
C LEU A 132 -13.29 -1.20 -13.40
N LYS A 133 -13.35 -0.06 -12.73
CA LYS A 133 -14.54 0.81 -12.71
C LYS A 133 -14.95 1.27 -14.11
N ALA A 134 -13.98 1.50 -14.99
CA ALA A 134 -14.21 1.87 -16.40
C ALA A 134 -14.48 0.66 -17.31
N ASN A 135 -14.58 -0.56 -16.78
CA ASN A 135 -14.65 -1.82 -17.54
C ASN A 135 -13.47 -1.98 -18.53
N HIS A 136 -12.33 -1.44 -18.20
CA HIS A 136 -11.10 -1.61 -18.96
C HIS A 136 -10.25 -2.74 -18.35
N ARG A 137 -9.44 -3.37 -19.19
CA ARG A 137 -8.44 -4.31 -18.69
C ARG A 137 -7.40 -3.52 -17.87
N PRO A 138 -7.13 -3.93 -16.61
CA PRO A 138 -6.03 -3.34 -15.85
C PRO A 138 -4.69 -3.58 -16.55
N PRO A 139 -3.71 -2.68 -16.40
CA PRO A 139 -2.34 -2.92 -16.84
C PRO A 139 -1.76 -4.20 -16.24
N SER A 140 -0.90 -4.90 -16.98
CA SER A 140 -0.22 -6.09 -16.47
C SER A 140 0.70 -5.77 -15.30
N LEU A 141 1.28 -4.56 -15.31
CA LEU A 141 2.12 -4.07 -14.21
C LEU A 141 1.92 -2.55 -14.05
N VAL A 142 1.67 -2.12 -12.83
CA VAL A 142 1.70 -0.70 -12.44
C VAL A 142 2.67 -0.54 -11.28
N GLY A 143 3.49 0.48 -11.32
CA GLY A 143 4.41 0.75 -10.21
C GLY A 143 4.64 2.23 -9.97
N THR A 144 5.37 2.50 -8.90
CA THR A 144 5.83 3.83 -8.54
C THR A 144 7.35 3.85 -8.41
N LEU A 145 7.96 5.00 -8.67
CA LEU A 145 9.37 5.24 -8.46
C LEU A 145 9.55 6.59 -7.74
N PHE A 146 10.14 6.54 -6.54
CA PHE A 146 10.39 7.70 -5.68
C PHE A 146 11.86 7.84 -5.29
N GLU A 147 12.27 9.06 -4.92
CA GLU A 147 13.56 9.31 -4.25
C GLU A 147 13.37 9.02 -2.74
N GLU A 148 14.18 8.11 -2.20
CA GLU A 148 14.21 7.78 -0.78
C GLU A 148 14.82 8.94 0.04
N GLY A 149 14.42 9.04 1.28
CA GLY A 149 14.78 10.09 2.23
C GLY A 149 13.58 10.93 2.62
N ALA A 150 12.44 10.58 2.08
CA ALA A 150 11.19 11.29 2.22
C ALA A 150 10.06 10.35 2.70
N HIS A 151 10.32 9.50 3.68
CA HIS A 151 9.30 8.62 4.30
C HIS A 151 8.17 9.40 5.02
N THR A 152 8.11 10.70 4.78
CA THR A 152 6.97 11.52 5.17
C THR A 152 6.23 12.00 3.91
N PRO A 153 4.89 12.00 3.90
CA PRO A 153 4.08 12.39 2.74
C PRO A 153 4.44 13.74 2.14
N SER A 154 4.91 14.66 2.97
CA SER A 154 5.33 16.01 2.57
C SER A 154 6.72 16.07 1.92
N ALA A 155 7.48 14.99 1.91
CA ALA A 155 8.85 14.95 1.45
C ALA A 155 9.11 13.89 0.37
N THR A 156 8.11 13.06 0.01
CA THR A 156 8.24 12.07 -1.07
C THR A 156 8.39 12.77 -2.41
N ARG A 157 9.49 12.54 -3.08
CA ARG A 157 9.77 13.14 -4.37
C ARG A 157 9.59 12.11 -5.49
N PRO A 158 8.52 12.21 -6.32
CA PRO A 158 8.37 11.34 -7.48
C PRO A 158 9.49 11.58 -8.48
N LEU A 159 10.04 10.53 -9.05
CA LEU A 159 10.98 10.62 -10.15
C LEU A 159 10.20 10.65 -11.46
N VAL A 160 10.02 11.85 -11.98
CA VAL A 160 9.19 12.15 -13.16
C VAL A 160 9.94 11.86 -14.46
N SER A 161 9.21 11.38 -15.48
CA SER A 161 9.74 11.08 -16.82
C SER A 161 10.96 10.15 -16.83
N THR A 162 11.12 9.37 -15.76
CA THR A 162 12.23 8.42 -15.61
C THR A 162 11.94 7.16 -16.41
N PRO A 163 12.81 6.75 -17.35
CA PRO A 163 12.63 5.51 -18.11
C PRO A 163 12.70 4.30 -17.20
N ILE A 164 11.77 3.37 -17.39
CA ILE A 164 11.74 2.06 -16.73
C ILE A 164 11.79 1.00 -17.82
N THR A 165 12.72 0.07 -17.71
CA THR A 165 12.84 -1.07 -18.60
C THR A 165 12.52 -2.35 -17.86
N ALA A 166 11.63 -3.18 -18.42
CA ALA A 166 11.34 -4.54 -17.95
C ALA A 166 12.05 -5.55 -18.86
N HIS A 167 12.98 -6.30 -18.31
CA HIS A 167 13.71 -7.38 -18.98
C HIS A 167 13.11 -8.72 -18.60
N SER A 168 12.58 -9.48 -19.56
CA SER A 168 12.10 -10.83 -19.31
C SER A 168 13.24 -11.81 -19.21
N ALA A 169 13.01 -12.94 -18.52
CA ALA A 169 13.96 -14.05 -18.49
C ALA A 169 14.25 -14.68 -19.87
N THR A 170 13.38 -14.43 -20.85
CA THR A 170 13.54 -14.91 -22.26
C THR A 170 14.26 -13.89 -23.15
N GLY A 171 14.76 -12.77 -22.59
CA GLY A 171 15.51 -11.76 -23.31
C GLY A 171 14.66 -10.66 -23.97
N GLN A 172 13.34 -10.69 -23.83
CA GLN A 172 12.48 -9.60 -24.32
C GLN A 172 12.62 -8.37 -23.44
N THR A 173 12.51 -7.21 -24.05
CA THR A 173 12.65 -5.92 -23.37
C THR A 173 11.42 -5.03 -23.67
N PHE A 174 10.84 -4.47 -22.61
CA PHE A 174 9.72 -3.53 -22.67
C PHE A 174 10.14 -2.26 -21.98
N SER A 175 9.66 -1.09 -22.45
CA SER A 175 10.03 0.20 -21.87
C SER A 175 8.81 1.08 -21.67
N THR A 176 8.83 1.84 -20.60
CA THR A 176 7.86 2.89 -20.27
C THR A 176 8.57 4.04 -19.56
N LYS A 177 7.83 5.04 -19.11
CA LYS A 177 8.35 6.16 -18.30
C LYS A 177 7.38 6.45 -17.17
N THR A 178 7.91 6.98 -16.08
CA THR A 178 7.08 7.52 -14.98
C THR A 178 6.38 8.81 -15.42
N ASP A 179 5.16 9.00 -14.92
CA ASP A 179 4.38 10.24 -15.05
C ASP A 179 4.75 11.30 -14.00
N ALA A 180 3.96 12.38 -13.92
CA ALA A 180 4.17 13.47 -12.97
C ALA A 180 4.02 13.05 -11.49
N GLN A 181 3.39 11.94 -11.21
CA GLN A 181 3.21 11.33 -9.90
C GLN A 181 4.25 10.24 -9.60
N GLY A 182 5.21 10.00 -10.52
CA GLY A 182 6.19 8.93 -10.40
C GLY A 182 5.61 7.53 -10.70
N VAL A 183 4.42 7.47 -11.30
CA VAL A 183 3.75 6.22 -11.67
C VAL A 183 4.20 5.77 -13.05
N PHE A 184 4.45 4.47 -13.21
CA PHE A 184 4.69 3.84 -14.51
C PHE A 184 3.76 2.66 -14.71
N SER A 185 3.46 2.33 -15.95
CA SER A 185 2.64 1.15 -16.29
C SER A 185 3.16 0.43 -17.53
N PHE A 186 2.90 -0.87 -17.56
CA PHE A 186 3.02 -1.73 -18.72
C PHE A 186 1.67 -2.40 -18.95
N ASP A 187 0.99 -2.02 -20.01
CA ASP A 187 -0.38 -2.48 -20.29
C ASP A 187 -0.44 -3.97 -20.62
N LYS A 188 0.58 -4.48 -21.31
CA LYS A 188 0.61 -5.86 -21.81
C LYS A 188 2.02 -6.46 -21.67
N LEU A 189 2.32 -7.02 -20.51
CA LEU A 189 3.46 -7.92 -20.35
C LEU A 189 2.96 -9.36 -20.47
N PRO A 190 3.63 -10.21 -21.28
CA PRO A 190 3.40 -11.65 -21.22
C PRO A 190 3.61 -12.23 -19.81
N ALA A 191 3.02 -13.39 -19.52
CA ALA A 191 3.31 -14.10 -18.29
C ALA A 191 4.80 -14.48 -18.23
N GLY A 192 5.42 -14.36 -17.06
CA GLY A 192 6.83 -14.68 -16.86
C GLY A 192 7.53 -13.80 -15.83
N ALA A 193 8.79 -14.09 -15.61
CA ALA A 193 9.64 -13.34 -14.71
C ALA A 193 10.29 -12.14 -15.41
N TYR A 194 10.32 -11.01 -14.72
CA TYR A 194 10.88 -9.75 -15.21
C TYR A 194 11.79 -9.12 -14.16
N THR A 195 12.83 -8.44 -14.64
CA THR A 195 13.64 -7.52 -13.84
C THR A 195 13.38 -6.09 -14.32
N LEU A 196 12.96 -5.23 -13.40
CA LEU A 196 12.72 -3.81 -13.65
C LEU A 196 14.02 -3.03 -13.45
N THR A 197 14.36 -2.17 -14.40
CA THR A 197 15.56 -1.34 -14.33
C THR A 197 15.20 0.10 -14.62
N PRO A 198 15.19 0.99 -13.61
CA PRO A 198 15.04 2.42 -13.82
C PRO A 198 16.34 3.05 -14.33
N THR A 199 16.24 3.98 -15.28
CA THR A 199 17.36 4.79 -15.72
C THR A 199 17.45 6.05 -14.87
N LEU A 200 18.20 5.96 -13.77
CA LEU A 200 18.26 7.01 -12.75
C LEU A 200 19.26 8.13 -13.13
N PRO A 201 19.03 9.38 -12.67
CA PRO A 201 20.03 10.43 -12.64
C PRO A 201 21.32 9.99 -11.95
N ALA A 202 22.47 10.53 -12.37
CA ALA A 202 23.78 10.10 -11.86
C ALA A 202 23.97 10.25 -10.33
N ALA A 203 23.21 11.17 -9.71
CA ALA A 203 23.25 11.38 -8.25
C ALA A 203 22.48 10.32 -7.44
N LEU A 204 21.69 9.48 -8.11
CA LEU A 204 20.85 8.47 -7.48
C LEU A 204 21.33 7.07 -7.82
N LYS A 205 21.02 6.12 -6.95
CA LYS A 205 21.15 4.68 -7.17
C LYS A 205 19.83 4.00 -6.87
N PHE A 206 19.57 2.88 -7.51
CA PHE A 206 18.39 2.07 -7.23
C PHE A 206 18.55 1.40 -5.86
N ASP A 207 17.52 1.51 -5.02
CA ASP A 207 17.46 0.77 -3.76
C ASP A 207 16.77 -0.58 -3.98
N ARG A 208 17.46 -1.65 -3.63
CA ARG A 208 16.97 -3.02 -3.72
C ARG A 208 16.42 -3.54 -2.39
N GLY A 209 16.27 -2.65 -1.42
CA GLY A 209 15.87 -3.03 -0.07
C GLY A 209 16.99 -3.66 0.77
N PRO A 210 16.68 -4.04 2.01
CA PRO A 210 17.64 -4.65 2.91
C PRO A 210 18.14 -6.00 2.38
N LYS A 211 19.41 -6.33 2.67
CA LYS A 211 19.99 -7.63 2.28
C LYS A 211 19.17 -8.79 2.86
N GLY A 212 18.68 -9.66 1.99
CA GLY A 212 17.84 -10.82 2.36
C GLY A 212 16.33 -10.58 2.21
N ALA A 213 15.88 -9.35 1.91
CA ALA A 213 14.52 -9.09 1.46
C ALA A 213 14.36 -9.45 -0.03
N GLU A 214 13.11 -9.65 -0.47
CA GLU A 214 12.82 -9.77 -1.89
C GLU A 214 13.18 -8.47 -2.60
N ASP A 215 13.94 -8.58 -3.70
CA ASP A 215 14.30 -7.42 -4.53
C ASP A 215 13.04 -6.89 -5.23
N PRO A 216 12.59 -5.66 -4.93
CA PRO A 216 11.34 -5.12 -5.49
C PRO A 216 11.37 -4.94 -7.01
N SER A 217 12.56 -5.05 -7.64
CA SER A 217 12.68 -5.03 -9.10
C SER A 217 12.34 -6.36 -9.75
N HIS A 218 12.25 -7.47 -9.01
CA HIS A 218 11.93 -8.78 -9.55
C HIS A 218 10.44 -9.05 -9.45
N ILE A 219 9.76 -9.08 -10.60
CA ILE A 219 8.31 -9.28 -10.69
C ILE A 219 8.02 -10.53 -11.51
N HIS A 220 7.11 -11.36 -11.01
CA HIS A 220 6.57 -12.49 -11.74
C HIS A 220 5.14 -12.21 -12.17
N ILE A 221 4.90 -12.01 -13.47
CA ILE A 221 3.54 -11.86 -14.03
C ILE A 221 2.94 -13.27 -14.18
N PRO A 222 1.88 -13.60 -13.45
CA PRO A 222 1.31 -14.94 -13.49
C PRO A 222 0.60 -15.23 -14.81
N SER A 223 0.53 -16.51 -15.18
CA SER A 223 -0.42 -17.01 -16.16
C SER A 223 -1.77 -17.10 -15.48
N ALA A 224 -2.62 -16.13 -15.72
CA ALA A 224 -3.89 -15.99 -15.03
C ALA A 224 -5.08 -16.10 -16.00
N THR A 225 -6.19 -16.59 -15.50
CA THR A 225 -7.43 -16.74 -16.28
C THR A 225 -8.16 -15.42 -16.44
N THR A 226 -7.95 -14.48 -15.51
CA THR A 226 -8.55 -13.15 -15.54
C THR A 226 -7.49 -12.05 -15.64
N ALA A 227 -7.85 -10.93 -16.24
CA ALA A 227 -6.94 -9.79 -16.40
C ALA A 227 -6.49 -9.19 -15.06
N ILE A 228 -7.34 -9.26 -14.02
CA ILE A 228 -7.01 -8.74 -12.70
C ILE A 228 -6.01 -9.62 -11.97
N GLU A 229 -6.12 -10.95 -12.09
CA GLU A 229 -5.14 -11.88 -11.51
C GLU A 229 -3.75 -11.70 -12.11
N ALA A 230 -3.68 -11.29 -13.40
CA ALA A 230 -2.44 -11.00 -14.11
C ALA A 230 -1.93 -9.56 -13.89
N SER A 231 -2.66 -8.71 -13.16
CA SER A 231 -2.24 -7.34 -12.89
C SER A 231 -1.39 -7.27 -11.63
N CYS A 232 -0.16 -6.79 -11.78
CA CYS A 232 0.84 -6.73 -10.70
C CYS A 232 1.14 -5.29 -10.28
N ARG A 233 1.74 -5.14 -9.11
CA ARG A 233 2.16 -3.84 -8.54
C ARG A 233 3.64 -3.90 -8.18
N ALA A 234 4.34 -2.77 -8.37
CA ALA A 234 5.73 -2.60 -7.99
C ALA A 234 5.94 -1.27 -7.27
N TYR A 235 6.77 -1.27 -6.23
CA TYR A 235 7.15 -0.08 -5.49
C TYR A 235 8.67 0.01 -5.52
N LEU A 236 9.19 1.00 -6.26
CA LEU A 236 10.62 1.17 -6.49
C LEU A 236 11.09 2.44 -5.81
N ASP A 237 12.22 2.35 -5.13
CA ASP A 237 12.86 3.48 -4.47
C ASP A 237 14.26 3.73 -5.02
N ALA A 238 14.67 4.99 -5.01
CA ALA A 238 16.01 5.41 -5.36
C ALA A 238 16.60 6.25 -4.23
N THR A 239 17.85 5.98 -3.87
CA THR A 239 18.58 6.68 -2.81
C THR A 239 19.69 7.53 -3.38
N LYS A 240 20.14 8.55 -2.63
CA LYS A 240 21.35 9.29 -2.95
C LYS A 240 22.57 8.38 -2.88
N ARG A 241 23.53 8.63 -3.77
CA ARG A 241 24.85 7.97 -3.77
C ARG A 241 25.74 8.49 -2.67
#